data_dc8c2425209364fd0f73d6041df507e2
#
_entry.id   dc8c2425209364fd0f73d6041df507e2
#
_cell.length_a   1.000
_cell.length_b   1.000
_cell.length_c   1.000
_cell.angle_alpha   90.00
_cell.angle_beta   90.00
_cell.angle_gamma   90.00
#
_symmetry.space_group_name_H-M   'P 1'
#
loop_
_entity.id
_entity.type
_entity.pdbx_description
1 polymer ?
#
loop_
_entity_poly.entity_id
_entity_poly.type
_entity_poly.pdbx_seq_one_letter_code
_entity_poly.pdbx_strand_id
1 'polypeptide(L)'
;MSTVTHDDRPVAEARQTTLGLYVTAKEAYDLWQADPEAVRILDVRAPEEYALIGHAPMAWLIPLAVPTYDWDPTGRALRWAPSPEFVPTVAQWAEPGIQVLVTCRSGGRSAMAINALAAAGLSNLYNVLDGMEGDLVDDPGSAF
;
A
#
# COMPACT_ATOMS: atom_id res chain seq x y z
N MET A 1 -21.63 4.77 -8.72
CA MET A 1 -20.42 4.31 -8.11
C MET A 1 -19.26 4.51 -9.06
N SER A 2 -18.33 5.31 -8.65
CA SER A 2 -17.14 5.52 -9.46
C SER A 2 -16.22 4.32 -9.28
N THR A 3 -16.06 3.54 -10.30
CA THR A 3 -15.06 2.51 -10.33
C THR A 3 -13.91 3.01 -11.17
N VAL A 4 -12.78 3.24 -10.57
CA VAL A 4 -11.55 3.44 -11.31
C VAL A 4 -11.12 2.05 -11.76
N THR A 5 -11.64 1.66 -12.93
CA THR A 5 -11.23 0.43 -13.59
C THR A 5 -10.23 0.80 -14.64
N HIS A 6 -9.25 0.33 -15.02
CA HIS A 6 -8.30 0.59 -16.09
C HIS A 6 -8.00 2.05 -16.32
N ASP A 7 -6.99 2.47 -15.64
CA ASP A 7 -6.46 3.79 -15.71
C ASP A 7 -5.30 3.79 -16.73
N ASP A 8 -5.40 4.65 -17.75
CA ASP A 8 -4.35 4.78 -18.76
C ASP A 8 -3.17 5.63 -18.28
N ARG A 9 -3.16 6.03 -17.02
CA ARG A 9 -2.04 6.80 -16.47
C ARG A 9 -0.76 5.97 -16.49
N PRO A 10 0.39 6.60 -16.76
CA PRO A 10 1.67 5.89 -16.69
C PRO A 10 1.95 5.46 -15.26
N VAL A 11 2.34 4.20 -15.10
CA VAL A 11 2.69 3.63 -13.79
C VAL A 11 4.09 3.06 -13.85
N ALA A 12 4.96 3.50 -12.93
CA ALA A 12 6.31 2.97 -12.82
C ALA A 12 6.26 1.45 -12.58
N GLU A 13 7.20 0.73 -13.18
CA GLU A 13 7.23 -0.73 -13.12
C GLU A 13 7.14 -1.26 -11.69
N ALA A 14 7.84 -0.63 -10.74
CA ALA A 14 7.84 -1.06 -9.34
C ALA A 14 6.48 -0.90 -8.65
N ARG A 15 5.56 -0.13 -9.23
CA ARG A 15 4.22 0.13 -8.69
C ARG A 15 3.11 -0.59 -9.43
N GLN A 16 3.47 -1.32 -10.49
CA GLN A 16 2.49 -2.05 -11.29
C GLN A 16 2.01 -3.29 -10.56
N THR A 17 0.71 -3.58 -10.73
CA THR A 17 0.10 -4.76 -10.15
C THR A 17 -0.55 -5.61 -11.25
N THR A 18 -0.71 -6.90 -10.96
CA THR A 18 -1.38 -7.82 -11.89
C THR A 18 -2.84 -7.47 -12.09
N LEU A 19 -3.48 -6.85 -11.10
CA LEU A 19 -4.87 -6.42 -11.22
C LEU A 19 -5.03 -5.13 -12.03
N GLY A 20 -4.00 -4.31 -12.13
CA GLY A 20 -4.03 -3.09 -12.93
C GLY A 20 -4.96 -2.00 -12.41
N LEU A 21 -5.23 -1.97 -11.09
CA LEU A 21 -6.11 -1.00 -10.46
C LEU A 21 -5.30 -0.03 -9.61
N TYR A 22 -5.45 1.26 -9.87
CA TYR A 22 -4.62 2.29 -9.26
C TYR A 22 -5.44 3.49 -8.82
N VAL A 23 -4.99 4.13 -7.75
CA VAL A 23 -5.52 5.42 -7.29
C VAL A 23 -4.36 6.27 -6.78
N THR A 24 -4.53 7.58 -6.75
CA THR A 24 -3.66 8.48 -6.00
C THR A 24 -4.12 8.53 -4.54
N ALA A 25 -3.30 9.10 -3.65
CA ALA A 25 -3.69 9.28 -2.25
C ALA A 25 -4.94 10.16 -2.14
N LYS A 26 -5.04 11.20 -2.96
CA LYS A 26 -6.23 12.06 -2.97
C LYS A 26 -7.47 11.31 -3.43
N GLU A 27 -7.35 10.54 -4.50
CA GLU A 27 -8.46 9.71 -4.99
C GLU A 27 -8.90 8.69 -3.93
N ALA A 28 -7.93 8.08 -3.24
CA ALA A 28 -8.20 7.14 -2.16
C ALA A 28 -9.00 7.77 -1.03
N TYR A 29 -8.60 8.97 -0.60
CA TYR A 29 -9.32 9.71 0.43
C TYR A 29 -10.75 10.04 -0.02
N ASP A 30 -10.91 10.52 -1.24
CA ASP A 30 -12.21 10.88 -1.78
C ASP A 30 -13.15 9.67 -1.86
N LEU A 31 -12.63 8.51 -2.30
CA LEU A 31 -13.40 7.27 -2.35
C LEU A 31 -13.84 6.82 -0.95
N TRP A 32 -12.91 6.85 0.01
CA TRP A 32 -13.22 6.48 1.39
C TRP A 32 -14.25 7.43 1.99
N GLN A 33 -14.07 8.74 1.78
CA GLN A 33 -14.97 9.73 2.34
C GLN A 33 -16.39 9.60 1.79
N ALA A 34 -16.51 9.23 0.52
CA ALA A 34 -17.82 9.06 -0.13
C ALA A 34 -18.58 7.85 0.42
N ASP A 35 -17.89 6.78 0.79
CA ASP A 35 -18.54 5.57 1.32
C ASP A 35 -17.57 4.79 2.23
N PRO A 36 -17.44 5.22 3.49
CA PRO A 36 -16.49 4.58 4.41
C PRO A 36 -16.81 3.13 4.74
N GLU A 37 -18.04 2.69 4.52
CA GLU A 37 -18.43 1.32 4.80
C GLU A 37 -18.06 0.37 3.65
N ALA A 38 -17.93 0.89 2.44
CA ALA A 38 -17.62 0.10 1.26
C ALA A 38 -16.15 0.18 0.86
N VAL A 39 -15.37 1.05 1.48
CA VAL A 39 -13.96 1.30 1.15
C VAL A 39 -13.10 1.15 2.40
N ARG A 40 -12.04 0.35 2.31
CA ARG A 40 -11.05 0.23 3.38
C ARG A 40 -9.67 0.61 2.88
N ILE A 41 -8.91 1.26 3.73
CA ILE A 41 -7.52 1.62 3.44
C ILE A 41 -6.63 0.70 4.24
N LEU A 42 -5.78 -0.04 3.54
CA LEU A 42 -4.85 -1.01 4.11
C LEU A 42 -3.43 -0.46 4.01
N ASP A 43 -2.80 -0.27 5.16
CA ASP A 43 -1.40 0.13 5.26
C ASP A 43 -0.55 -1.12 5.49
N VAL A 44 0.35 -1.39 4.56
CA VAL A 44 1.19 -2.60 4.61
C VAL A 44 2.62 -2.32 5.09
N ARG A 45 2.86 -1.12 5.61
CA ARG A 45 4.16 -0.74 6.16
C ARG A 45 4.45 -1.48 7.47
N ALA A 46 5.67 -1.34 7.98
CA ALA A 46 6.02 -1.86 9.29
C ALA A 46 5.33 -1.07 10.40
N PRO A 47 5.10 -1.70 11.58
CA PRO A 47 4.51 -1.01 12.73
C PRO A 47 5.27 0.24 13.14
N GLU A 48 6.59 0.24 13.02
CA GLU A 48 7.45 1.38 13.33
C GLU A 48 7.14 2.58 12.44
N GLU A 49 6.95 2.34 11.15
CA GLU A 49 6.58 3.40 10.20
C GLU A 49 5.20 3.96 10.51
N TYR A 50 4.26 3.07 10.77
CA TYR A 50 2.88 3.45 11.09
C TYR A 50 2.82 4.31 12.35
N ALA A 51 3.54 3.91 13.39
CA ALA A 51 3.49 4.58 14.69
C ALA A 51 4.33 5.86 14.73
N LEU A 52 5.53 5.85 14.14
CA LEU A 52 6.51 6.93 14.31
C LEU A 52 6.47 7.97 13.19
N ILE A 53 6.25 7.54 11.96
CA ILE A 53 6.17 8.47 10.83
C ILE A 53 4.77 9.06 10.71
N GLY A 54 3.78 8.28 11.14
CA GLY A 54 2.38 8.67 11.05
C GLY A 54 1.62 7.84 10.02
N HIS A 55 0.32 7.91 10.07
CA HIS A 55 -0.57 7.14 9.21
C HIS A 55 -1.90 7.85 9.03
N ALA A 56 -2.64 7.47 7.99
CA ALA A 56 -4.00 7.96 7.81
C ALA A 56 -4.89 7.41 8.93
N PRO A 57 -5.71 8.26 9.58
CA PRO A 57 -6.51 7.82 10.74
C PRO A 57 -7.43 6.64 10.46
N MET A 58 -7.90 6.50 9.22
CA MET A 58 -8.79 5.42 8.82
C MET A 58 -8.07 4.18 8.33
N ALA A 59 -6.74 4.19 8.24
CA ALA A 59 -5.98 3.06 7.69
C ALA A 59 -5.83 1.94 8.72
N TRP A 60 -6.01 0.72 8.24
CA TRP A 60 -5.74 -0.50 9.01
C TRP A 60 -4.33 -0.97 8.74
N LEU A 61 -3.59 -1.30 9.78
CA LEU A 61 -2.22 -1.79 9.63
C LEU A 61 -2.20 -3.32 9.59
N ILE A 62 -1.76 -3.87 8.47
CA ILE A 62 -1.41 -5.30 8.35
C ILE A 62 -0.08 -5.34 7.60
N PRO A 63 1.04 -5.56 8.30
CA PRO A 63 2.36 -5.46 7.66
C PRO A 63 2.62 -6.57 6.65
N LEU A 64 3.16 -6.20 5.49
CA LEU A 64 3.65 -7.17 4.50
C LEU A 64 4.95 -7.81 4.97
N ALA A 65 5.83 -7.00 5.55
CA ALA A 65 7.12 -7.43 6.05
C ALA A 65 7.50 -6.58 7.25
N VAL A 66 8.37 -7.10 8.09
CA VAL A 66 8.85 -6.41 9.29
C VAL A 66 10.37 -6.48 9.37
N PRO A 67 11.03 -5.47 9.97
CA PRO A 67 12.46 -5.55 10.19
C PRO A 67 12.78 -6.67 11.19
N THR A 68 13.88 -7.39 10.93
CA THR A 68 14.33 -8.45 11.83
C THR A 68 15.21 -7.93 12.95
N TYR A 69 15.59 -6.64 12.87
CA TYR A 69 16.55 -5.98 13.74
C TYR A 69 17.98 -6.49 13.58
N ASP A 70 18.23 -7.33 12.57
CA ASP A 70 19.58 -7.71 12.16
C ASP A 70 20.13 -6.69 11.17
N TRP A 71 21.35 -6.25 11.43
CA TRP A 71 22.00 -5.28 10.58
C TRP A 71 22.77 -5.96 9.45
N ASP A 72 22.57 -5.50 8.23
CA ASP A 72 23.35 -5.89 7.08
C ASP A 72 24.44 -4.84 6.83
N PRO A 73 25.72 -5.13 7.17
CA PRO A 73 26.77 -4.13 7.01
C PRO A 73 27.12 -3.85 5.56
N THR A 74 26.86 -4.79 4.66
CA THR A 74 27.12 -4.59 3.22
C THR A 74 26.07 -3.68 2.60
N GLY A 75 24.81 -3.91 2.87
CA GLY A 75 23.71 -3.08 2.39
C GLY A 75 23.44 -1.86 3.24
N ARG A 76 24.07 -1.75 4.41
CA ARG A 76 23.87 -0.65 5.38
C ARG A 76 22.40 -0.45 5.72
N ALA A 77 21.72 -1.54 6.02
CA ALA A 77 20.31 -1.52 6.31
C ALA A 77 19.93 -2.66 7.26
N LEU A 78 18.78 -2.53 7.89
CA LEU A 78 18.19 -3.63 8.60
C LEU A 78 17.68 -4.67 7.60
N ARG A 79 17.81 -5.95 7.96
CA ARG A 79 17.19 -7.01 7.18
C ARG A 79 15.71 -7.08 7.46
N TRP A 80 14.94 -7.37 6.44
CA TRP A 80 13.51 -7.48 6.53
C TRP A 80 13.08 -8.92 6.29
N ALA A 81 12.04 -9.34 6.97
CA ALA A 81 11.45 -10.66 6.76
C ALA A 81 9.98 -10.49 6.36
N PRO A 82 9.51 -11.21 5.33
CA PRO A 82 8.10 -11.21 5.00
C PRO A 82 7.28 -11.81 6.15
N SER A 83 6.08 -11.28 6.36
CA SER A 83 5.16 -11.81 7.35
C SER A 83 4.38 -12.98 6.74
N PRO A 84 4.54 -14.22 7.26
CA PRO A 84 3.78 -15.36 6.74
C PRO A 84 2.28 -15.26 7.05
N GLU A 85 1.92 -14.40 7.99
CA GLU A 85 0.53 -14.18 8.38
C GLU A 85 -0.19 -13.18 7.48
N PHE A 86 0.54 -12.46 6.62
CA PHE A 86 -0.02 -11.33 5.86
C PHE A 86 -1.22 -11.73 5.01
N VAL A 87 -1.03 -12.68 4.10
CA VAL A 87 -2.10 -13.10 3.18
C VAL A 87 -3.30 -13.66 3.93
N PRO A 88 -3.14 -14.61 4.88
CA PRO A 88 -4.30 -15.12 5.63
C PRO A 88 -5.01 -14.04 6.43
N THR A 89 -4.26 -13.12 7.04
CA THR A 89 -4.86 -12.04 7.83
C THR A 89 -5.70 -11.11 6.96
N VAL A 90 -5.16 -10.68 5.81
CA VAL A 90 -5.90 -9.82 4.89
C VAL A 90 -7.12 -10.56 4.33
N ALA A 91 -6.98 -11.84 4.00
CA ALA A 91 -8.08 -12.62 3.47
C ALA A 91 -9.26 -12.72 4.45
N GLN A 92 -8.99 -12.78 5.73
CA GLN A 92 -10.04 -12.76 6.76
C GLN A 92 -10.63 -11.37 6.98
N TRP A 93 -9.80 -10.34 6.84
CA TRP A 93 -10.21 -8.97 7.08
C TRP A 93 -10.96 -8.36 5.91
N ALA A 94 -10.58 -8.70 4.68
CA ALA A 94 -11.20 -8.16 3.47
C ALA A 94 -12.48 -8.91 3.14
N GLU A 95 -13.61 -8.24 3.24
CA GLU A 95 -14.92 -8.83 2.94
C GLU A 95 -15.21 -8.72 1.45
N PRO A 96 -15.97 -9.68 0.86
CA PRO A 96 -16.41 -9.56 -0.52
C PRO A 96 -17.19 -8.26 -0.76
N GLY A 97 -16.93 -7.62 -1.88
CA GLY A 97 -17.61 -6.37 -2.24
C GLY A 97 -16.98 -5.12 -1.67
N ILE A 98 -16.04 -5.25 -0.75
CA ILE A 98 -15.30 -4.10 -0.22
C ILE A 98 -14.16 -3.74 -1.18
N GLN A 99 -14.00 -2.46 -1.44
CA GLN A 99 -12.88 -1.92 -2.21
C GLN A 99 -11.73 -1.65 -1.25
N VAL A 100 -10.59 -2.28 -1.49
CA VAL A 100 -9.42 -2.14 -0.63
C VAL A 100 -8.35 -1.31 -1.33
N LEU A 101 -7.98 -0.21 -0.71
CA LEU A 101 -6.98 0.71 -1.21
C LEU A 101 -5.71 0.49 -0.41
N VAL A 102 -4.67 -0.05 -1.05
CA VAL A 102 -3.46 -0.53 -0.39
C VAL A 102 -2.36 0.51 -0.50
N THR A 103 -1.83 0.92 0.63
CA THR A 103 -0.81 1.96 0.68
C THR A 103 0.45 1.46 1.39
N CYS A 104 1.58 2.04 0.98
CA CYS A 104 2.85 1.92 1.69
C CYS A 104 3.55 3.27 1.65
N ARG A 105 4.88 3.31 1.68
CA ARG A 105 5.61 4.58 1.62
C ARG A 105 5.43 5.28 0.29
N SER A 106 5.67 4.58 -0.83
CA SER A 106 5.68 5.19 -2.16
C SER A 106 5.14 4.28 -3.26
N GLY A 107 4.40 3.24 -2.92
CA GLY A 107 3.67 2.39 -3.87
C GLY A 107 4.34 1.07 -4.25
N GLY A 108 5.60 0.82 -3.86
CA GLY A 108 6.32 -0.40 -4.23
C GLY A 108 5.93 -1.62 -3.42
N ARG A 109 5.96 -1.53 -2.09
CA ARG A 109 5.56 -2.63 -1.20
C ARG A 109 4.08 -2.97 -1.34
N SER A 110 3.25 -1.95 -1.50
CA SER A 110 1.82 -2.17 -1.72
C SER A 110 1.55 -2.90 -3.03
N ALA A 111 2.32 -2.62 -4.08
CA ALA A 111 2.22 -3.39 -5.33
C ALA A 111 2.57 -4.86 -5.11
N MET A 112 3.65 -5.15 -4.38
CA MET A 112 4.03 -6.51 -4.02
C MET A 112 2.94 -7.21 -3.19
N ALA A 113 2.37 -6.49 -2.25
CA ALA A 113 1.29 -6.99 -1.40
C ALA A 113 0.06 -7.37 -2.24
N ILE A 114 -0.35 -6.49 -3.15
CA ILE A 114 -1.49 -6.73 -4.02
C ILE A 114 -1.25 -7.96 -4.90
N ASN A 115 -0.05 -8.11 -5.46
CA ASN A 115 0.26 -9.26 -6.29
C ASN A 115 0.19 -10.58 -5.51
N ALA A 116 0.66 -10.59 -4.27
CA ALA A 116 0.53 -11.76 -3.40
C ALA A 116 -0.92 -12.08 -3.07
N LEU A 117 -1.71 -11.07 -2.76
CA LEU A 117 -3.14 -11.23 -2.45
C LEU A 117 -3.93 -11.68 -3.67
N ALA A 118 -3.63 -11.12 -4.84
CA ALA A 118 -4.27 -11.51 -6.09
C ALA A 118 -3.98 -12.97 -6.44
N ALA A 119 -2.75 -13.43 -6.22
CA ALA A 119 -2.35 -14.83 -6.40
C ALA A 119 -3.14 -15.75 -5.47
N ALA A 120 -3.58 -15.26 -4.32
CA ALA A 120 -4.40 -16.01 -3.37
C ALA A 120 -5.91 -15.91 -3.68
N GLY A 121 -6.30 -15.24 -4.76
CA GLY A 121 -7.69 -15.15 -5.21
C GLY A 121 -8.44 -13.90 -4.81
N LEU A 122 -7.79 -12.95 -4.15
CA LEU A 122 -8.44 -11.69 -3.80
C LEU A 122 -8.49 -10.77 -5.02
N SER A 123 -9.54 -9.95 -5.08
CA SER A 123 -9.74 -8.95 -6.12
C SER A 123 -10.12 -7.63 -5.48
N ASN A 124 -10.39 -6.62 -6.29
CA ASN A 124 -10.83 -5.31 -5.80
C ASN A 124 -9.78 -4.60 -4.95
N LEU A 125 -8.50 -4.81 -5.30
CA LEU A 125 -7.34 -4.24 -4.62
C LEU A 125 -6.73 -3.16 -5.50
N TYR A 126 -6.65 -1.94 -4.98
CA TYR A 126 -6.13 -0.78 -5.69
C TYR A 126 -4.82 -0.35 -5.07
N ASN A 127 -3.81 -0.08 -5.89
CA ASN A 127 -2.56 0.44 -5.39
C ASN A 127 -2.60 1.97 -5.28
N VAL A 128 -2.32 2.49 -4.09
CA VAL A 128 -2.16 3.93 -3.88
C VAL A 128 -0.77 4.31 -4.38
N LEU A 129 -0.70 4.90 -5.58
CA LEU A 129 0.53 5.07 -6.34
C LEU A 129 1.58 5.93 -5.63
N ASP A 130 1.15 7.01 -5.00
CA ASP A 130 2.05 7.91 -4.28
C ASP A 130 2.26 7.49 -2.81
N GLY A 131 1.50 6.53 -2.32
CA GLY A 131 1.64 6.05 -0.94
C GLY A 131 1.46 7.16 0.09
N MET A 132 2.07 6.96 1.25
CA MET A 132 1.98 7.94 2.35
C MET A 132 2.96 9.10 2.20
N GLU A 133 4.10 8.90 1.52
CA GLU A 133 5.18 9.89 1.43
C GLU A 133 5.40 10.44 0.03
N GLY A 134 4.83 9.78 -0.99
CA GLY A 134 4.99 10.20 -2.37
C GLY A 134 6.39 9.94 -2.92
N ASP A 135 6.69 10.61 -4.01
CA ASP A 135 7.99 10.53 -4.66
C ASP A 135 8.93 11.60 -4.15
N LEU A 136 10.23 11.32 -4.27
CA LEU A 136 11.24 12.36 -4.09
C LEU A 136 11.11 13.36 -5.22
N VAL A 137 11.07 14.63 -4.86
CA VAL A 137 11.01 15.72 -5.82
C VAL A 137 12.41 16.33 -5.93
N ASP A 138 12.94 16.39 -7.16
CA ASP A 138 14.19 17.08 -7.42
C ASP A 138 13.91 18.58 -7.57
N ASP A 139 13.81 19.25 -6.44
CA ASP A 139 13.53 20.68 -6.35
C ASP A 139 14.75 21.40 -5.77
N PRO A 140 15.47 22.21 -6.57
CA PRO A 140 16.63 22.95 -6.07
C PRO A 140 16.34 23.90 -4.91
N GLY A 141 15.07 24.29 -4.74
CA GLY A 141 14.64 25.14 -3.62
C GLY A 141 14.25 24.32 -2.39
N SER A 142 14.23 22.99 -2.49
CA SER A 142 13.87 22.11 -1.38
C SER A 142 15.06 21.86 -0.48
N ALA A 143 14.83 21.81 0.84
CA ALA A 143 15.84 21.44 1.81
C ALA A 143 16.09 19.92 1.86
N PHE A 144 15.31 19.15 1.18
CA PHE A 144 15.39 17.68 1.17
C PHE A 144 15.34 17.13 -0.25
#